data_bbc47e5e1334c57c438352b01cb313e0
#
_entry.id   bbc47e5e1334c57c438352b01cb313e0
#
_cell.length_a   1.000
_cell.length_b   1.000
_cell.length_c   1.000
_cell.angle_alpha   90.00
_cell.angle_beta   90.00
_cell.angle_gamma   90.00
#
_symmetry.space_group_name_H-M   'P 1'
#
loop_
_entity.id
_entity.type
_entity.pdbx_description
1 polymer ?
#
loop_
_entity_poly.entity_id
_entity_poly.type
_entity_poly.pdbx_seq_one_letter_code
_entity_poly.pdbx_strand_id
1 'polypeptide(L)'
;RHRTSRSLIDAPLNWGFAMQRILIIAPQWIGDAVMSLPLLNLIQQNFANSKIDVLCTPWVAPIYRANPDTANVIESDFQHGTLQLGLRRATAQKIRSMNYQIAFVLPNSFKSALIPWLAGIPKRIGYRGEVRYGLINHVLPNPSRQARTPMVEHYAKLLSAIQDTP
;
A
#
# COMPACT_ATOMS: atom_id res chain seq x y z
N ARG A 1 6.00 21.19 35.18
CA ARG A 1 4.93 20.37 34.54
C ARG A 1 5.42 19.94 33.17
N HIS A 2 5.99 18.75 33.09
CA HIS A 2 6.41 18.15 31.83
C HIS A 2 5.16 17.67 31.08
N ARG A 3 4.81 18.35 30.00
CA ARG A 3 3.95 17.78 28.97
C ARG A 3 4.81 16.75 28.21
N THR A 4 4.62 15.49 28.53
CA THR A 4 5.08 14.42 27.66
C THR A 4 4.31 14.55 26.35
N SER A 5 5.03 14.91 25.30
CA SER A 5 4.52 14.81 23.94
C SER A 5 4.25 13.34 23.67
N ARG A 6 2.99 12.92 23.79
CA ARG A 6 2.55 11.64 23.22
C ARG A 6 2.85 11.70 21.73
N SER A 7 3.72 10.84 21.27
CA SER A 7 3.96 10.70 19.86
C SER A 7 2.63 10.39 19.18
N LEU A 8 2.34 11.03 18.07
CA LEU A 8 1.12 10.84 17.26
C LEU A 8 0.95 9.38 16.76
N ILE A 9 1.92 8.52 17.08
CA ILE A 9 1.95 7.09 16.74
C ILE A 9 1.14 6.25 17.75
N ASP A 10 0.85 6.79 18.94
CA ASP A 10 0.25 6.01 20.05
C ASP A 10 -1.29 6.12 20.15
N ALA A 11 -1.94 6.87 19.29
CA ALA A 11 -3.40 6.90 19.27
C ALA A 11 -3.91 5.77 18.37
N PRO A 12 -4.58 4.74 18.90
CA PRO A 12 -5.23 3.76 18.04
C PRO A 12 -6.26 4.51 17.20
N LEU A 13 -6.08 4.46 15.89
CA LEU A 13 -7.10 4.95 14.96
C LEU A 13 -8.34 4.09 15.14
N ASN A 14 -9.33 4.68 15.76
CA ASN A 14 -10.59 3.97 16.08
C ASN A 14 -11.47 3.92 14.82
N TRP A 15 -11.07 3.11 13.85
CA TRP A 15 -11.80 2.88 12.61
C TRP A 15 -12.96 1.87 12.78
N GLY A 16 -13.54 1.81 13.98
CA GLY A 16 -14.58 0.86 14.31
C GLY A 16 -14.03 -0.58 14.48
N PHE A 17 -14.79 -1.41 15.16
CA PHE A 17 -14.42 -2.80 15.45
C PHE A 17 -14.52 -3.74 14.25
N ALA A 18 -14.87 -3.22 13.06
CA ALA A 18 -14.96 -4.02 11.83
C ALA A 18 -13.58 -4.37 11.30
N MET A 19 -13.41 -5.62 10.85
CA MET A 19 -12.20 -6.09 10.19
C MET A 19 -11.91 -5.24 8.95
N GLN A 20 -10.73 -4.62 8.89
CA GLN A 20 -10.27 -3.89 7.73
C GLN A 20 -9.54 -4.83 6.76
N ARG A 21 -9.95 -4.83 5.50
CA ARG A 21 -9.24 -5.54 4.43
C ARG A 21 -8.39 -4.57 3.66
N ILE A 22 -7.09 -4.81 3.67
CA ILE A 22 -6.08 -3.92 3.11
C ILE A 22 -5.33 -4.64 2.01
N LEU A 23 -5.17 -3.97 0.88
CA LEU A 23 -4.37 -4.46 -0.24
C LEU A 23 -3.09 -3.64 -0.37
N ILE A 24 -1.96 -4.32 -0.49
CA ILE A 24 -0.68 -3.72 -0.86
C ILE A 24 -0.38 -4.04 -2.32
N ILE A 25 -0.19 -3.02 -3.14
CA ILE A 25 0.39 -3.19 -4.47
C ILE A 25 1.90 -3.10 -4.33
N ALA A 26 2.57 -4.22 -4.48
CA ALA A 26 4.00 -4.35 -4.16
C ALA A 26 4.91 -3.77 -5.24
N PRO A 27 6.12 -3.32 -4.87
CA PRO A 27 7.18 -3.05 -5.82
C PRO A 27 7.62 -4.35 -6.53
N GLN A 28 8.17 -4.21 -7.73
CA GLN A 28 8.63 -5.34 -8.54
C GLN A 28 10.08 -5.75 -8.25
N TRP A 29 10.83 -4.92 -7.54
CA TRP A 29 12.23 -5.15 -7.21
C TRP A 29 12.37 -5.78 -5.83
N ILE A 30 13.23 -6.79 -5.71
CA ILE A 30 13.44 -7.54 -4.47
C ILE A 30 13.87 -6.63 -3.31
N GLY A 31 14.82 -5.73 -3.57
CA GLY A 31 15.28 -4.78 -2.56
C GLY A 31 14.17 -3.87 -2.03
N ASP A 32 13.36 -3.31 -2.92
CA ASP A 32 12.23 -2.47 -2.56
C ASP A 32 11.15 -3.27 -1.82
N ALA A 33 10.90 -4.51 -2.22
CA ALA A 33 9.97 -5.39 -1.54
C ALA A 33 10.40 -5.65 -0.07
N VAL A 34 11.67 -5.95 0.16
CA VAL A 34 12.21 -6.13 1.52
C VAL A 34 12.04 -4.85 2.34
N MET A 35 12.35 -3.69 1.76
CA MET A 35 12.22 -2.40 2.46
C MET A 35 10.77 -1.97 2.71
N SER A 36 9.79 -2.60 2.08
CA SER A 36 8.37 -2.36 2.32
C SER A 36 7.81 -3.14 3.52
N LEU A 37 8.48 -4.18 3.99
CA LEU A 37 7.97 -5.06 5.06
C LEU A 37 7.66 -4.32 6.37
N PRO A 38 8.45 -3.35 6.82
CA PRO A 38 8.10 -2.56 8.01
C PRO A 38 6.77 -1.82 7.90
N LEU A 39 6.35 -1.41 6.71
CA LEU A 39 5.03 -0.82 6.50
C LEU A 39 3.91 -1.80 6.87
N LEU A 40 4.02 -3.07 6.48
CA LEU A 40 3.04 -4.08 6.82
C LEU A 40 2.92 -4.26 8.34
N ASN A 41 4.05 -4.29 9.02
CA ASN A 41 4.07 -4.36 10.49
C ASN A 41 3.40 -3.14 11.13
N LEU A 42 3.69 -1.94 10.66
CA LEU A 42 3.06 -0.70 11.15
C LEU A 42 1.54 -0.70 10.92
N ILE A 43 1.09 -1.17 9.76
CA ILE A 43 -0.34 -1.31 9.46
C ILE A 43 -0.99 -2.27 10.46
N GLN A 44 -0.38 -3.41 10.70
CA GLN A 44 -0.91 -4.41 11.64
C GLN A 44 -0.98 -3.87 13.07
N GLN A 45 0.01 -3.09 13.49
CA GLN A 45 0.01 -2.44 14.81
C GLN A 45 -1.09 -1.38 14.96
N ASN A 46 -1.37 -0.62 13.91
CA ASN A 46 -2.36 0.46 13.94
C ASN A 46 -3.79 -0.03 13.66
N PHE A 47 -3.93 -1.14 12.95
CA PHE A 47 -5.21 -1.77 12.61
C PHE A 47 -5.18 -3.24 13.03
N ALA A 48 -5.28 -3.50 14.33
CA ALA A 48 -5.11 -4.85 14.90
C ALA A 48 -6.05 -5.90 14.29
N ASN A 49 -7.24 -5.50 13.86
CA ASN A 49 -8.21 -6.38 13.20
C ASN A 49 -8.12 -6.32 11.67
N SER A 50 -7.00 -5.87 11.12
CA SER A 50 -6.81 -5.80 9.68
C SER A 50 -6.30 -7.12 9.11
N LYS A 51 -6.66 -7.36 7.85
CA LYS A 51 -6.16 -8.45 7.03
C LYS A 51 -5.43 -7.86 5.83
N ILE A 52 -4.13 -8.10 5.74
CA ILE A 52 -3.27 -7.53 4.72
C ILE A 52 -3.00 -8.57 3.64
N ASP A 53 -3.46 -8.31 2.43
CA ASP A 53 -3.13 -9.08 1.25
C ASP A 53 -2.17 -8.29 0.36
N VAL A 54 -1.27 -8.98 -0.31
CA VAL A 54 -0.26 -8.36 -1.18
C VAL A 54 -0.44 -8.85 -2.61
N LEU A 55 -0.62 -7.91 -3.52
CA LEU A 55 -0.57 -8.17 -4.96
C LEU A 55 0.85 -7.92 -5.45
N CYS A 56 1.48 -8.92 -6.02
CA CYS A 56 2.86 -8.85 -6.45
C CYS A 56 3.15 -9.77 -7.64
N THR A 57 4.33 -9.58 -8.21
CA THR A 57 4.87 -10.50 -9.22
C THR A 57 5.43 -11.77 -8.57
N PRO A 58 5.52 -12.89 -9.32
CA PRO A 58 5.96 -14.17 -8.74
C PRO A 58 7.34 -14.15 -8.08
N TRP A 59 8.27 -13.35 -8.61
CA TRP A 59 9.66 -13.34 -8.08
C TRP A 59 9.83 -12.62 -6.74
N VAL A 60 8.91 -11.73 -6.35
CA VAL A 60 8.91 -11.10 -5.02
C VAL A 60 7.93 -11.78 -4.05
N ALA A 61 7.04 -12.62 -4.52
CA ALA A 61 6.03 -13.31 -3.71
C ALA A 61 6.60 -14.05 -2.51
N PRO A 62 7.73 -14.77 -2.60
CA PRO A 62 8.31 -15.47 -1.45
C PRO A 62 8.65 -14.54 -0.28
N ILE A 63 9.05 -13.30 -0.55
CA ILE A 63 9.36 -12.29 0.47
C ILE A 63 8.13 -12.00 1.32
N TYR A 64 7.00 -11.78 0.68
CA TYR A 64 5.74 -11.48 1.37
C TYR A 64 5.13 -12.70 2.04
N ARG A 65 5.24 -13.89 1.44
CA ARG A 65 4.78 -15.14 2.06
C ARG A 65 5.53 -15.47 3.34
N ALA A 66 6.80 -15.12 3.42
CA ALA A 66 7.61 -15.33 4.62
C ALA A 66 7.29 -14.32 5.75
N ASN A 67 6.57 -13.24 5.44
CA ASN A 67 6.25 -12.21 6.42
C ASN A 67 4.98 -12.58 7.20
N PRO A 68 5.03 -12.59 8.56
CA PRO A 68 3.90 -13.01 9.38
C PRO A 68 2.68 -12.06 9.31
N ASP A 69 2.88 -10.80 8.91
CA ASP A 69 1.81 -9.81 8.79
C ASP A 69 1.02 -9.94 7.48
N THR A 70 1.51 -10.71 6.52
CA THR A 70 0.83 -10.98 5.26
C THR A 70 -0.17 -12.12 5.42
N ALA A 71 -1.45 -11.85 5.16
CA ALA A 71 -2.49 -12.88 5.22
C ALA A 71 -2.51 -13.74 3.94
N ASN A 72 -2.54 -13.09 2.76
CA ASN A 72 -2.53 -13.77 1.47
C ASN A 72 -1.64 -13.03 0.48
N VAL A 73 -1.09 -13.77 -0.45
CA VAL A 73 -0.32 -13.23 -1.58
C VAL A 73 -1.07 -13.55 -2.87
N ILE A 74 -1.36 -12.51 -3.66
CA ILE A 74 -1.97 -12.61 -4.97
C ILE A 74 -0.88 -12.38 -6.01
N GLU A 75 -0.55 -13.41 -6.76
CA GLU A 75 0.45 -13.30 -7.81
C GLU A 75 -0.18 -12.82 -9.12
N SER A 76 0.48 -11.89 -9.78
CA SER A 76 0.12 -11.45 -11.12
C SER A 76 1.39 -11.22 -11.94
N ASP A 77 1.43 -11.82 -13.11
CA ASP A 77 2.62 -11.81 -13.98
C ASP A 77 2.64 -10.56 -14.86
N PHE A 78 2.71 -9.39 -14.24
CA PHE A 78 2.86 -8.13 -14.97
C PHE A 78 4.28 -7.98 -15.50
N GLN A 79 4.41 -7.78 -16.80
CA GLN A 79 5.69 -7.53 -17.42
C GLN A 79 6.10 -6.06 -17.27
N HIS A 80 7.37 -5.83 -17.00
CA HIS A 80 7.93 -4.50 -16.93
C HIS A 80 7.85 -3.80 -18.31
N GLY A 81 7.47 -2.53 -18.29
CA GLY A 81 7.44 -1.70 -19.52
C GLY A 81 6.18 -1.84 -20.37
N THR A 82 5.25 -2.73 -20.06
CA THR A 82 4.00 -2.90 -20.81
C THR A 82 2.77 -2.54 -19.98
N LEU A 83 1.73 -2.01 -20.61
CA LEU A 83 0.48 -1.64 -19.92
C LEU A 83 -0.35 -2.87 -19.54
N GLN A 84 -0.47 -3.85 -20.42
CA GLN A 84 -1.24 -5.07 -20.22
C GLN A 84 -2.65 -4.82 -19.65
N LEU A 85 -3.41 -3.94 -20.29
CA LEU A 85 -4.70 -3.48 -19.79
C LEU A 85 -5.70 -4.62 -19.55
N GLY A 86 -5.72 -5.62 -20.43
CA GLY A 86 -6.60 -6.80 -20.27
C GLY A 86 -6.30 -7.59 -19.01
N LEU A 87 -5.01 -7.84 -18.72
CA LEU A 87 -4.56 -8.51 -17.51
C LEU A 87 -4.88 -7.69 -16.26
N ARG A 88 -4.68 -6.38 -16.31
CA ARG A 88 -5.00 -5.48 -15.19
C ARG A 88 -6.49 -5.44 -14.90
N ARG A 89 -7.33 -5.42 -15.92
CA ARG A 89 -8.79 -5.51 -15.78
C ARG A 89 -9.23 -6.83 -15.14
N ALA A 90 -8.71 -7.94 -15.62
CA ALA A 90 -9.04 -9.26 -15.07
C ALA A 90 -8.61 -9.38 -13.61
N THR A 91 -7.41 -8.89 -13.27
CA THR A 91 -6.91 -8.84 -11.91
C THR A 91 -7.77 -7.93 -11.03
N ALA A 92 -8.16 -6.76 -11.53
CA ALA A 92 -9.02 -5.83 -10.80
C ALA A 92 -10.41 -6.42 -10.51
N GLN A 93 -11.00 -7.16 -11.44
CA GLN A 93 -12.27 -7.83 -11.21
C GLN A 93 -12.19 -8.88 -10.10
N LYS A 94 -11.11 -9.67 -10.08
CA LYS A 94 -10.83 -10.62 -9.01
C LYS A 94 -10.68 -9.92 -7.66
N ILE A 95 -9.94 -8.83 -7.61
CA ILE A 95 -9.71 -8.04 -6.40
C ILE A 95 -10.99 -7.38 -5.92
N ARG A 96 -11.82 -6.89 -6.83
CA ARG A 96 -13.10 -6.24 -6.51
C ARG A 96 -14.01 -7.15 -5.67
N SER A 97 -14.05 -8.43 -5.97
CA SER A 97 -14.85 -9.42 -5.22
C SER A 97 -14.37 -9.63 -3.79
N MET A 98 -13.14 -9.23 -3.47
CA MET A 98 -12.53 -9.38 -2.15
C MET A 98 -12.84 -8.23 -1.19
N ASN A 99 -13.47 -7.15 -1.65
CA ASN A 99 -13.95 -6.01 -0.85
C ASN A 99 -12.88 -5.33 0.01
N TYR A 100 -11.76 -4.97 -0.58
CA TYR A 100 -10.75 -4.17 0.10
C TYR A 100 -11.23 -2.74 0.36
N GLN A 101 -10.94 -2.22 1.53
CA GLN A 101 -11.31 -0.85 1.94
C GLN A 101 -10.18 0.14 1.66
N ILE A 102 -8.94 -0.33 1.74
CA ILE A 102 -7.74 0.49 1.59
C ILE A 102 -6.76 -0.24 0.67
N ALA A 103 -6.14 0.50 -0.24
CA ALA A 103 -5.00 0.03 -1.01
C ALA A 103 -3.80 0.97 -0.83
N PHE A 104 -2.65 0.41 -0.54
CA PHE A 104 -1.37 1.11 -0.58
C PHE A 104 -0.66 0.78 -1.88
N VAL A 105 -0.42 1.78 -2.70
CA VAL A 105 0.23 1.63 -4.00
C VAL A 105 1.68 2.05 -3.86
N LEU A 106 2.57 1.08 -3.71
CA LEU A 106 3.99 1.33 -3.43
C LEU A 106 4.80 1.76 -4.67
N PRO A 107 4.57 1.17 -5.87
CA PRO A 107 5.23 1.68 -7.07
C PRO A 107 4.70 3.06 -7.46
N ASN A 108 5.53 3.85 -8.15
CA ASN A 108 5.19 5.20 -8.59
C ASN A 108 4.58 5.25 -10.00
N SER A 109 4.38 4.11 -10.65
CA SER A 109 3.88 4.06 -12.03
C SER A 109 2.38 4.32 -12.13
N PHE A 110 1.96 4.87 -13.26
CA PHE A 110 0.56 4.98 -13.63
C PHE A 110 -0.15 3.61 -13.63
N LYS A 111 0.52 2.60 -14.18
CA LYS A 111 0.01 1.23 -14.30
C LYS A 111 -0.35 0.61 -12.96
N SER A 112 0.48 0.83 -11.93
CA SER A 112 0.25 0.29 -10.60
C SER A 112 -1.00 0.87 -9.92
N ALA A 113 -1.34 2.11 -10.23
CA ALA A 113 -2.51 2.79 -9.69
C ALA A 113 -3.82 2.40 -10.39
N LEU A 114 -3.76 1.83 -11.60
CA LEU A 114 -4.95 1.41 -12.35
C LEU A 114 -5.72 0.28 -11.64
N ILE A 115 -5.03 -0.68 -11.06
CA ILE A 115 -5.66 -1.86 -10.45
C ILE A 115 -6.59 -1.48 -9.30
N PRO A 116 -6.15 -0.76 -8.27
CA PRO A 116 -7.05 -0.38 -7.18
C PRO A 116 -8.17 0.56 -7.62
N TRP A 117 -7.91 1.40 -8.62
CA TRP A 117 -8.94 2.27 -9.20
C TRP A 117 -10.02 1.46 -9.94
N LEU A 118 -9.62 0.55 -10.82
CA LEU A 118 -10.55 -0.34 -11.54
C LEU A 118 -11.30 -1.28 -10.59
N ALA A 119 -10.67 -1.71 -9.50
CA ALA A 119 -11.29 -2.53 -8.48
C ALA A 119 -12.27 -1.76 -7.57
N GLY A 120 -12.34 -0.44 -7.68
CA GLY A 120 -13.25 0.39 -6.89
C GLY A 120 -12.90 0.46 -5.41
N ILE A 121 -11.62 0.31 -5.04
CA ILE A 121 -11.18 0.42 -3.65
C ILE A 121 -11.33 1.88 -3.20
N PRO A 122 -12.06 2.16 -2.10
CA PRO A 122 -12.42 3.53 -1.72
C PRO A 122 -11.24 4.43 -1.37
N LYS A 123 -10.25 3.89 -0.61
CA LYS A 123 -9.05 4.62 -0.23
C LYS A 123 -7.85 4.06 -0.96
N ARG A 124 -7.24 4.90 -1.79
CA ARG A 124 -6.08 4.54 -2.59
C ARG A 124 -4.95 5.49 -2.24
N ILE A 125 -3.95 4.98 -1.55
CA ILE A 125 -2.86 5.73 -0.94
C ILE A 125 -1.57 5.49 -1.73
N GLY A 126 -0.89 6.55 -2.09
CA GLY A 126 0.38 6.43 -2.78
C GLY A 126 1.09 7.76 -2.88
N TYR A 127 2.34 7.72 -3.34
CA TYR A 127 3.08 8.92 -3.67
C TYR A 127 2.66 9.50 -5.02
N ARG A 128 2.87 10.81 -5.17
CA ARG A 128 2.77 11.49 -6.45
C ARG A 128 3.82 10.89 -7.38
N GLY A 129 3.40 10.11 -8.34
CA GLY A 129 4.28 9.44 -9.29
C GLY A 129 4.08 9.96 -10.71
N GLU A 130 4.17 9.06 -11.70
CA GLU A 130 3.74 9.32 -13.07
C GLU A 130 2.29 9.85 -13.08
N VAL A 131 1.87 10.48 -14.18
CA VAL A 131 0.53 11.05 -14.33
C VAL A 131 -0.55 10.06 -13.88
N ARG A 132 -0.98 10.16 -12.62
CA ARG A 132 -1.99 9.28 -12.02
C ARG A 132 -2.98 10.05 -11.15
N TYR A 133 -3.29 11.27 -11.57
CA TYR A 133 -4.29 12.12 -10.93
C TYR A 133 -5.66 11.44 -10.92
N GLY A 134 -6.32 11.42 -9.78
CA GLY A 134 -7.60 10.76 -9.59
C GLY A 134 -7.54 9.23 -9.42
N LEU A 135 -6.46 8.55 -9.83
CA LEU A 135 -6.27 7.13 -9.58
C LEU A 135 -5.87 6.87 -8.13
N ILE A 136 -5.06 7.74 -7.56
CA ILE A 136 -4.71 7.79 -6.15
C ILE A 136 -5.50 8.96 -5.52
N ASN A 137 -6.26 8.70 -4.48
CA ASN A 137 -7.08 9.72 -3.83
C ASN A 137 -6.52 10.20 -2.48
N HIS A 138 -5.48 9.57 -1.98
CA HIS A 138 -4.70 10.00 -0.82
C HIS A 138 -3.23 10.09 -1.26
N VAL A 139 -2.84 11.24 -1.80
CA VAL A 139 -1.55 11.45 -2.45
C VAL A 139 -0.58 12.11 -1.48
N LEU A 140 0.60 11.48 -1.28
CA LEU A 140 1.72 12.12 -0.60
C LEU A 140 2.66 12.76 -1.62
N PRO A 141 3.22 13.95 -1.31
CA PRO A 141 4.21 14.57 -2.18
C PRO A 141 5.50 13.75 -2.22
N ASN A 142 6.13 13.69 -3.39
CA ASN A 142 7.46 13.10 -3.48
C ASN A 142 8.46 13.95 -2.69
N PRO A 143 9.35 13.33 -1.89
CA PRO A 143 10.42 14.07 -1.24
C PRO A 143 11.34 14.70 -2.27
N SER A 144 11.83 15.90 -1.99
CA SER A 144 12.85 16.54 -2.84
C SER A 144 14.10 15.66 -2.94
N ARG A 145 14.87 15.82 -4.02
CA ARG A 145 16.14 15.07 -4.18
C ARG A 145 17.09 15.24 -2.98
N GLN A 146 17.01 16.38 -2.29
CA GLN A 146 17.84 16.70 -1.13
C GLN A 146 17.31 16.09 0.18
N ALA A 147 16.03 15.74 0.24
CA ALA A 147 15.36 15.18 1.42
C ALA A 147 15.02 13.69 1.25
N ARG A 148 15.82 12.95 0.47
CA ARG A 148 15.62 11.51 0.29
C ARG A 148 15.83 10.78 1.61
N THR A 149 14.75 10.30 2.17
CA THR A 149 14.77 9.39 3.31
C THR A 149 15.06 7.95 2.84
N PRO A 150 15.57 7.08 3.71
CA PRO A 150 15.67 5.65 3.40
C PRO A 150 14.33 5.09 2.90
N MET A 151 14.36 4.10 1.99
CA MET A 151 13.14 3.53 1.40
C MET A 151 12.20 2.93 2.46
N VAL A 152 12.72 2.39 3.53
CA VAL A 152 11.91 1.90 4.67
C VAL A 152 11.02 3.03 5.22
N GLU A 153 11.58 4.19 5.48
CA GLU A 153 10.84 5.35 5.98
C GLU A 153 9.91 5.93 4.91
N HIS A 154 10.34 5.91 3.65
CA HIS A 154 9.54 6.36 2.52
C HIS A 154 8.23 5.58 2.43
N TYR A 155 8.27 4.26 2.52
CA TYR A 155 7.07 3.45 2.54
C TYR A 155 6.26 3.62 3.83
N ALA A 156 6.92 3.70 4.98
CA ALA A 156 6.24 3.86 6.26
C ALA A 156 5.42 5.17 6.35
N LYS A 157 5.87 6.23 5.70
CA LYS A 157 5.13 7.51 5.63
C LYS A 157 3.77 7.40 4.95
N LEU A 158 3.55 6.41 4.10
CA LEU A 158 2.25 6.20 3.46
C LEU A 158 1.13 5.98 4.48
N LEU A 159 1.46 5.44 5.64
CA LEU A 159 0.49 5.27 6.72
C LEU A 159 -0.04 6.61 7.24
N SER A 160 0.75 7.67 7.20
CA SER A 160 0.34 9.00 7.66
C SER A 160 -0.84 9.58 6.86
N ALA A 161 -0.98 9.20 5.60
CA ALA A 161 -2.09 9.66 4.76
C ALA A 161 -3.47 9.20 5.27
N ILE A 162 -3.54 8.17 6.10
CA ILE A 162 -4.78 7.72 6.71
C ILE A 162 -5.14 8.60 7.91
N GLN A 163 -4.14 9.15 8.60
CA GLN A 163 -4.32 9.92 9.83
C GLN A 163 -4.85 11.34 9.56
N ASP A 164 -4.62 11.86 8.36
CA ASP A 164 -5.00 13.23 7.99
C ASP A 164 -6.41 13.35 7.40
N THR A 165 -7.19 12.29 7.42
CA THR A 165 -8.58 12.33 6.94
C THR A 165 -9.50 12.70 8.10
N PRO A 166 -10.23 13.82 8.01
CA PRO A 166 -11.17 14.24 9.04
C PRO A 166 -12.35 13.27 9.18
#